data_3623fa2194f182999bc8012f5726fb57
#
_entry.id   3623fa2194f182999bc8012f5726fb57
#
_cell.length_a   1.000
_cell.length_b   1.000
_cell.length_c   1.000
_cell.angle_alpha   90.00
_cell.angle_beta   90.00
_cell.angle_gamma   90.00
#
_symmetry.space_group_name_H-M   'P 1'
#
loop_
_entity.id
_entity.type
_entity.pdbx_description
1 polymer ?
#
loop_
_entity_poly.entity_id
_entity_poly.type
_entity_poly.pdbx_seq_one_letter_code
_entity_poly.pdbx_strand_id
1 'polypeptide(L)'
;MSEKESPDYVQISTAAAMTLKIFPGQFNRGERLNALNLLVVYDDSCKGNCGYCGLSQSRDPDENTFIRVDWPIVSLEDILARTKKYGKHLGRVCVSMITHPRAFDDMCTIMSAFRDQTDLLISGLIAPTLIRSKEKVMKIKEAGADMVGIAVDAATQELFRKFRGEGVNGPHKWDQYWKVVEWSAECFGRGKAGIHLIVGLGETEKEIIAIIQKGEDLGAKTHLFSFYPEGGSSMSNWKQPSYGQYRRVQLARYLINSGIQRAEDMKFNDMGELVEYAGEDTPAGASHLPSGDLSSNVEKVIESGEAFMTSGCAGHDGVVACNRPYGNERPSRPIRNFAFLPEKSDIDSVRKQLVDYSGDFERSL
;
A
#
# COMPACT_ATOMS: atom_id res chain seq x y z
N MET A 1 8.67 15.33 31.17
CA MET A 1 7.65 15.53 30.11
C MET A 1 6.99 14.19 29.94
N SER A 2 5.64 14.09 29.92
CA SER A 2 4.99 12.80 29.64
C SER A 2 5.39 12.37 28.25
N GLU A 3 5.83 11.11 28.12
CA GLU A 3 6.18 10.49 26.84
C GLU A 3 4.96 10.52 25.92
N LYS A 4 5.15 10.99 24.68
CA LYS A 4 4.09 11.03 23.67
C LYS A 4 4.07 9.72 22.89
N GLU A 5 3.65 8.66 23.54
CA GLU A 5 3.64 7.29 22.99
C GLU A 5 2.23 6.74 22.82
N SER A 6 2.13 5.68 22.01
CA SER A 6 0.89 4.89 21.86
C SER A 6 0.57 4.11 23.14
N PRO A 7 -0.74 3.92 23.44
CA PRO A 7 -1.89 4.19 22.57
C PRO A 7 -2.43 5.63 22.65
N ASP A 8 -2.02 6.47 23.61
CA ASP A 8 -2.57 7.80 23.85
C ASP A 8 -2.14 8.81 22.78
N TYR A 9 -1.03 8.57 22.11
CA TYR A 9 -0.51 9.36 20.99
C TYR A 9 -0.23 8.48 19.79
N VAL A 10 -0.39 9.04 18.60
CA VAL A 10 -0.06 8.38 17.33
C VAL A 10 0.59 9.37 16.37
N GLN A 11 1.40 8.86 15.46
CA GLN A 11 1.77 9.63 14.29
C GLN A 11 0.61 9.61 13.29
N ILE A 12 0.33 10.76 12.68
CA ILE A 12 -0.70 10.91 11.66
C ILE A 12 -0.08 11.41 10.36
N SER A 13 -0.50 10.84 9.21
CA SER A 13 0.02 11.32 7.93
C SER A 13 -0.24 12.83 7.75
N THR A 14 0.70 13.53 7.13
CA THR A 14 0.53 14.96 6.79
C THR A 14 -0.81 15.22 6.10
N ALA A 15 -1.21 14.34 5.18
CA ALA A 15 -2.49 14.44 4.49
C ALA A 15 -3.69 14.36 5.45
N ALA A 16 -3.65 13.45 6.42
CA ALA A 16 -4.69 13.33 7.43
C ALA A 16 -4.68 14.52 8.41
N ALA A 17 -3.50 15.01 8.80
CA ALA A 17 -3.37 16.20 9.64
C ALA A 17 -3.96 17.46 8.97
N MET A 18 -3.72 17.65 7.67
CA MET A 18 -4.36 18.71 6.88
C MET A 18 -5.88 18.55 6.82
N THR A 19 -6.37 17.34 6.59
CA THR A 19 -7.80 17.01 6.51
C THR A 19 -8.50 17.30 7.84
N LEU A 20 -7.90 16.95 8.95
CA LEU A 20 -8.43 17.21 10.31
C LEU A 20 -8.15 18.63 10.81
N LYS A 21 -7.60 19.51 9.98
CA LYS A 21 -7.30 20.92 10.35
C LYS A 21 -6.35 21.03 11.55
N ILE A 22 -5.43 20.08 11.71
CA ILE A 22 -4.34 20.16 12.68
C ILE A 22 -3.37 21.25 12.24
N PHE A 23 -3.10 21.34 10.95
CA PHE A 23 -2.45 22.48 10.31
C PHE A 23 -3.07 22.79 8.94
N PRO A 24 -2.87 24.02 8.41
CA PRO A 24 -3.44 24.41 7.14
C PRO A 24 -2.77 23.68 5.97
N GLY A 25 -3.56 23.39 4.93
CA GLY A 25 -3.06 22.82 3.69
C GLY A 25 -4.19 22.53 2.71
N GLN A 26 -3.82 22.39 1.44
CA GLN A 26 -4.70 21.98 0.35
C GLN A 26 -3.95 21.01 -0.55
N PHE A 27 -4.69 20.04 -1.08
CA PHE A 27 -4.14 19.14 -2.08
C PHE A 27 -4.18 19.79 -3.45
N ASN A 28 -3.19 19.49 -4.28
CA ASN A 28 -3.18 19.88 -5.68
C ASN A 28 -4.40 19.24 -6.40
N ARG A 29 -4.96 19.92 -7.39
CA ARG A 29 -6.18 19.54 -8.12
C ARG A 29 -7.43 19.42 -7.25
N GLY A 30 -7.45 19.95 -6.02
CA GLY A 30 -8.62 19.93 -5.15
C GLY A 30 -9.01 18.55 -4.62
N GLU A 31 -8.10 17.61 -4.63
CA GLU A 31 -8.32 16.24 -4.13
C GLU A 31 -8.69 16.22 -2.65
N ARG A 32 -9.20 15.09 -2.22
CA ARG A 32 -9.54 14.85 -0.82
C ARG A 32 -8.92 13.55 -0.34
N LEU A 33 -8.48 13.54 0.89
CA LEU A 33 -8.16 12.30 1.59
C LEU A 33 -9.47 11.68 2.09
N ASN A 34 -9.68 10.40 1.77
CA ASN A 34 -10.90 9.67 2.16
C ASN A 34 -10.65 8.66 3.30
N ALA A 35 -9.40 8.48 3.72
CA ALA A 35 -9.07 7.65 4.88
C ALA A 35 -7.95 8.25 5.71
N LEU A 36 -8.11 8.21 7.04
CA LEU A 36 -7.03 8.57 7.96
C LEU A 36 -5.94 7.50 7.96
N ASN A 37 -4.68 7.92 7.96
CA ASN A 37 -3.53 7.02 8.11
C ASN A 37 -2.83 7.35 9.42
N LEU A 38 -2.88 6.42 10.36
CA LEU A 38 -2.26 6.51 11.67
C LEU A 38 -1.15 5.47 11.80
N LEU A 39 -0.15 5.79 12.60
CA LEU A 39 0.98 4.92 12.88
C LEU A 39 1.27 4.96 14.38
N VAL A 40 1.44 3.81 15.02
CA VAL A 40 1.88 3.76 16.41
C VAL A 40 3.28 4.35 16.56
N VAL A 41 3.55 5.01 17.69
CA VAL A 41 4.80 5.72 17.97
C VAL A 41 5.33 5.39 19.36
N TYR A 42 6.65 5.23 19.46
CA TYR A 42 7.40 4.98 20.70
C TYR A 42 8.74 5.70 20.66
N ASP A 43 9.22 6.13 21.80
CA ASP A 43 10.51 6.83 21.93
C ASP A 43 11.69 5.95 21.51
N ASP A 44 11.61 4.63 21.76
CA ASP A 44 12.63 3.65 21.37
C ASP A 44 12.46 3.08 19.94
N SER A 45 11.58 3.66 19.16
CA SER A 45 11.38 3.45 17.72
C SER A 45 11.07 2.00 17.28
N CYS A 46 11.05 1.78 15.97
CA CYS A 46 10.84 0.47 15.35
C CYS A 46 12.05 -0.44 15.59
N LYS A 47 11.82 -1.72 15.93
CA LYS A 47 12.87 -2.74 16.04
C LYS A 47 13.21 -3.42 14.69
N GLY A 48 12.59 -2.94 13.61
CA GLY A 48 12.92 -3.33 12.23
C GLY A 48 14.09 -2.51 11.68
N ASN A 49 14.79 -3.09 10.70
CA ASN A 49 15.93 -2.44 10.04
C ASN A 49 15.78 -2.49 8.51
N CYS A 50 14.55 -2.25 8.01
CA CYS A 50 14.27 -2.32 6.58
C CYS A 50 15.04 -1.23 5.82
N GLY A 51 15.82 -1.63 4.80
CA GLY A 51 16.75 -0.75 4.09
C GLY A 51 16.12 0.45 3.37
N TYR A 52 14.83 0.39 3.09
CA TYR A 52 14.07 1.44 2.39
C TYR A 52 13.17 2.27 3.33
N CYS A 53 13.16 1.98 4.63
CA CYS A 53 12.14 2.52 5.54
C CYS A 53 12.66 3.71 6.34
N GLY A 54 11.88 4.78 6.38
CA GLY A 54 12.16 5.95 7.21
C GLY A 54 12.10 5.71 8.73
N LEU A 55 11.64 4.52 9.16
CA LEU A 55 11.61 4.12 10.58
C LEU A 55 12.67 3.06 10.91
N SER A 56 13.62 2.83 10.00
CA SER A 56 14.70 1.86 10.20
C SER A 56 15.63 2.28 11.33
N GLN A 57 16.07 1.32 12.16
CA GLN A 57 17.03 1.58 13.22
C GLN A 57 18.40 2.10 12.71
N SER A 58 18.77 1.75 11.48
CA SER A 58 20.03 2.20 10.86
C SER A 58 19.89 3.52 10.10
N ARG A 59 18.72 4.16 10.14
CA ARG A 59 18.52 5.47 9.51
C ARG A 59 19.30 6.55 10.26
N ASP A 60 19.74 7.56 9.53
CA ASP A 60 20.34 8.76 10.11
C ASP A 60 19.34 9.41 11.09
N PRO A 61 19.72 9.61 12.37
CA PRO A 61 18.83 10.16 13.38
C PRO A 61 18.41 11.63 13.13
N ASP A 62 19.15 12.36 12.29
CA ASP A 62 18.81 13.74 11.92
C ASP A 62 17.66 13.82 10.89
N GLU A 63 17.26 12.68 10.31
CA GLU A 63 16.18 12.62 9.34
C GLU A 63 14.83 12.26 9.99
N ASN A 64 13.82 13.11 9.85
CA ASN A 64 12.52 12.98 10.52
C ASN A 64 11.36 12.59 9.61
N THR A 65 11.59 12.47 8.30
CA THR A 65 10.52 12.17 7.35
C THR A 65 10.13 10.69 7.37
N PHE A 66 8.84 10.42 7.10
CA PHE A 66 8.36 9.09 6.80
C PHE A 66 7.49 9.14 5.54
N ILE A 67 7.95 8.45 4.50
CA ILE A 67 7.37 8.56 3.15
C ILE A 67 7.34 10.04 2.73
N ARG A 68 8.55 10.63 2.60
CA ARG A 68 8.83 11.95 2.03
C ARG A 68 8.45 13.16 2.91
N VAL A 69 7.56 13.03 3.86
CA VAL A 69 7.04 14.14 4.68
C VAL A 69 7.03 13.78 6.16
N ASP A 70 7.01 14.80 7.01
CA ASP A 70 6.85 14.61 8.46
C ASP A 70 5.45 14.05 8.79
N TRP A 71 5.42 13.19 9.79
CA TRP A 71 4.18 12.69 10.37
C TRP A 71 4.08 13.21 11.79
N PRO A 72 3.27 14.24 12.06
CA PRO A 72 3.16 14.82 13.41
C PRO A 72 2.59 13.82 14.41
N ILE A 73 3.08 13.89 15.64
CA ILE A 73 2.56 13.14 16.78
C ILE A 73 1.40 13.95 17.41
N VAL A 74 0.24 13.33 17.51
CA VAL A 74 -1.01 13.94 17.96
C VAL A 74 -1.68 13.01 18.96
N SER A 75 -2.38 13.56 19.97
CA SER A 75 -3.14 12.74 20.91
C SER A 75 -4.31 12.04 20.20
N LEU A 76 -4.58 10.81 20.56
CA LEU A 76 -5.70 10.04 20.04
C LEU A 76 -7.04 10.74 20.31
N GLU A 77 -7.17 11.35 21.47
CA GLU A 77 -8.35 12.13 21.86
C GLU A 77 -8.64 13.30 20.90
N ASP A 78 -7.61 14.11 20.56
CA ASP A 78 -7.76 15.24 19.62
C ASP A 78 -8.09 14.74 18.21
N ILE A 79 -7.48 13.62 17.77
CA ILE A 79 -7.81 13.01 16.46
C ILE A 79 -9.28 12.57 16.43
N LEU A 80 -9.77 11.89 17.44
CA LEU A 80 -11.17 11.44 17.53
C LEU A 80 -12.15 12.62 17.55
N ALA A 81 -11.85 13.65 18.35
CA ALA A 81 -12.66 14.87 18.41
C ALA A 81 -12.70 15.60 17.05
N ARG A 82 -11.56 15.73 16.38
CA ARG A 82 -11.46 16.36 15.04
C ARG A 82 -12.09 15.51 13.95
N THR A 83 -12.01 14.19 14.06
CA THR A 83 -12.68 13.27 13.13
C THR A 83 -14.19 13.48 13.16
N LYS A 84 -14.80 13.58 14.34
CA LYS A 84 -16.22 13.90 14.50
C LYS A 84 -16.59 15.28 13.90
N LYS A 85 -15.71 16.25 14.02
CA LYS A 85 -15.95 17.62 13.58
C LYS A 85 -15.72 17.85 12.08
N TYR A 86 -14.65 17.28 11.52
CA TYR A 86 -14.16 17.58 10.17
C TYR A 86 -14.18 16.36 9.23
N GLY A 87 -14.34 15.15 9.77
CA GLY A 87 -14.16 13.90 9.05
C GLY A 87 -15.43 13.31 8.43
N LYS A 88 -16.53 14.07 8.27
CA LYS A 88 -17.82 13.55 7.73
C LYS A 88 -17.73 12.86 6.36
N HIS A 89 -16.71 13.19 5.57
CA HIS A 89 -16.49 12.60 4.23
C HIS A 89 -15.52 11.40 4.27
N LEU A 90 -14.92 11.13 5.42
CA LEU A 90 -14.01 10.02 5.58
C LEU A 90 -14.78 8.70 5.62
N GLY A 91 -14.32 7.72 4.87
CA GLY A 91 -14.90 6.38 4.84
C GLY A 91 -14.14 5.36 5.70
N ARG A 92 -12.89 5.67 6.11
CA ARG A 92 -12.03 4.69 6.76
C ARG A 92 -10.95 5.31 7.63
N VAL A 93 -10.46 4.54 8.61
CA VAL A 93 -9.18 4.77 9.29
C VAL A 93 -8.29 3.54 9.12
N CYS A 94 -7.02 3.76 8.81
CA CYS A 94 -5.99 2.72 8.79
C CYS A 94 -5.03 2.95 9.96
N VAL A 95 -4.93 1.98 10.86
CA VAL A 95 -3.99 1.99 11.98
C VAL A 95 -2.83 1.06 11.66
N SER A 96 -1.65 1.62 11.53
CA SER A 96 -0.44 0.88 11.18
C SER A 96 0.41 0.61 12.41
N MET A 97 0.91 -0.61 12.54
CA MET A 97 1.89 -0.95 13.57
C MET A 97 3.32 -0.91 13.02
N ILE A 98 4.26 -0.66 13.91
CA ILE A 98 5.69 -0.89 13.69
C ILE A 98 6.12 -2.20 14.36
N THR A 99 7.36 -2.63 14.15
CA THR A 99 7.92 -3.78 14.86
C THR A 99 8.39 -3.35 16.24
N HIS A 100 7.48 -3.38 17.21
CA HIS A 100 7.74 -3.01 18.60
C HIS A 100 6.89 -3.90 19.54
N PRO A 101 7.38 -4.34 20.72
CA PRO A 101 6.67 -5.28 21.59
C PRO A 101 5.24 -4.87 21.96
N ARG A 102 5.00 -3.58 22.17
CA ARG A 102 3.68 -3.02 22.54
C ARG A 102 2.75 -2.80 21.34
N ALA A 103 3.30 -2.74 20.11
CA ALA A 103 2.58 -2.23 18.94
C ALA A 103 1.29 -3.00 18.61
N PHE A 104 1.24 -4.30 18.90
CA PHE A 104 0.04 -5.10 18.66
C PHE A 104 -1.11 -4.70 19.58
N ASP A 105 -0.86 -4.60 20.89
CA ASP A 105 -1.89 -4.29 21.87
C ASP A 105 -2.35 -2.84 21.75
N ASP A 106 -1.43 -1.91 21.55
CA ASP A 106 -1.71 -0.48 21.36
C ASP A 106 -2.51 -0.23 20.06
N MET A 107 -2.17 -0.92 18.96
CA MET A 107 -2.95 -0.86 17.72
C MET A 107 -4.38 -1.33 17.94
N CYS A 108 -4.59 -2.44 18.64
CA CYS A 108 -5.94 -2.94 18.97
C CYS A 108 -6.71 -1.95 19.85
N THR A 109 -6.06 -1.31 20.81
CA THR A 109 -6.66 -0.28 21.67
C THR A 109 -7.11 0.93 20.84
N ILE A 110 -6.25 1.43 19.93
CA ILE A 110 -6.57 2.56 19.04
C ILE A 110 -7.74 2.21 18.12
N MET A 111 -7.74 1.01 17.51
CA MET A 111 -8.86 0.54 16.68
C MET A 111 -10.17 0.49 17.45
N SER A 112 -10.15 -0.06 18.67
CA SER A 112 -11.35 -0.14 19.52
C SER A 112 -11.88 1.27 19.85
N ALA A 113 -11.01 2.24 20.09
CA ALA A 113 -11.42 3.62 20.31
C ALA A 113 -12.13 4.24 19.09
N PHE A 114 -11.67 3.95 17.87
CA PHE A 114 -12.35 4.38 16.64
C PHE A 114 -13.68 3.65 16.43
N ARG A 115 -13.74 2.32 16.64
CA ARG A 115 -14.98 1.53 16.58
C ARG A 115 -16.06 2.08 17.50
N ASP A 116 -15.67 2.42 18.72
CA ASP A 116 -16.61 2.84 19.76
C ASP A 116 -17.05 4.30 19.60
N GLN A 117 -16.32 5.13 18.86
CA GLN A 117 -16.55 6.56 18.79
C GLN A 117 -16.83 7.14 17.41
N THR A 118 -16.72 6.33 16.33
CA THR A 118 -16.93 6.77 14.95
C THR A 118 -17.62 5.68 14.13
N ASP A 119 -18.17 6.07 12.96
CA ASP A 119 -18.74 5.14 11.98
C ASP A 119 -17.72 4.76 10.88
N LEU A 120 -16.44 5.06 11.08
CA LEU A 120 -15.41 4.74 10.08
C LEU A 120 -15.15 3.24 10.02
N LEU A 121 -15.02 2.71 8.82
CA LEU A 121 -14.43 1.39 8.62
C LEU A 121 -12.96 1.39 9.07
N ILE A 122 -12.48 0.26 9.59
CA ILE A 122 -11.17 0.19 10.22
C ILE A 122 -10.30 -0.83 9.50
N SER A 123 -9.11 -0.43 9.08
CA SER A 123 -8.07 -1.35 8.59
C SER A 123 -6.91 -1.39 9.56
N GLY A 124 -6.35 -2.58 9.78
CA GLY A 124 -5.07 -2.75 10.44
C GLY A 124 -3.96 -3.00 9.42
N LEU A 125 -2.87 -2.23 9.45
CA LEU A 125 -1.66 -2.58 8.70
C LEU A 125 -0.65 -3.18 9.67
N ILE A 126 -0.39 -4.49 9.52
CA ILE A 126 0.31 -5.27 10.52
C ILE A 126 1.75 -5.62 10.15
N ALA A 127 2.58 -5.78 11.18
CA ALA A 127 3.95 -6.31 11.10
C ALA A 127 3.93 -7.81 11.52
N PRO A 128 3.94 -8.76 10.58
CA PRO A 128 3.81 -10.20 10.84
C PRO A 128 4.81 -10.77 11.86
N THR A 129 5.96 -10.15 12.02
CA THR A 129 6.97 -10.55 13.03
C THR A 129 6.39 -10.65 14.44
N LEU A 130 5.37 -9.86 14.75
CA LEU A 130 4.69 -9.83 16.05
C LEU A 130 3.43 -10.71 16.09
N ILE A 131 2.98 -11.21 14.94
CA ILE A 131 1.76 -12.02 14.79
C ILE A 131 2.19 -13.49 14.71
N ARG A 132 2.17 -14.17 15.85
CA ARG A 132 2.70 -15.54 15.96
C ARG A 132 1.62 -16.63 15.96
N SER A 133 0.36 -16.25 15.89
CA SER A 133 -0.76 -17.20 15.89
C SER A 133 -1.99 -16.60 15.20
N LYS A 134 -2.89 -17.47 14.77
CA LYS A 134 -4.18 -17.11 14.16
C LYS A 134 -5.09 -16.36 15.12
N GLU A 135 -5.01 -16.67 16.42
CA GLU A 135 -5.76 -15.98 17.48
C GLU A 135 -5.39 -14.48 17.54
N LYS A 136 -4.12 -14.14 17.30
CA LYS A 136 -3.73 -12.72 17.19
C LYS A 136 -4.38 -12.03 15.99
N VAL A 137 -4.53 -12.71 14.86
CA VAL A 137 -5.26 -12.17 13.71
C VAL A 137 -6.75 -11.97 14.05
N MET A 138 -7.37 -12.91 14.77
CA MET A 138 -8.75 -12.76 15.24
C MET A 138 -8.93 -11.58 16.18
N LYS A 139 -7.99 -11.32 17.09
CA LYS A 139 -8.03 -10.15 17.99
C LYS A 139 -8.05 -8.81 17.24
N ILE A 140 -7.38 -8.72 16.09
CA ILE A 140 -7.43 -7.51 15.23
C ILE A 140 -8.86 -7.29 14.73
N LYS A 141 -9.54 -8.35 14.30
CA LYS A 141 -10.94 -8.30 13.87
C LYS A 141 -11.88 -7.94 15.03
N GLU A 142 -11.67 -8.51 16.19
CA GLU A 142 -12.43 -8.22 17.43
C GLU A 142 -12.24 -6.76 17.89
N ALA A 143 -11.07 -6.18 17.66
CA ALA A 143 -10.79 -4.76 17.91
C ALA A 143 -11.55 -3.81 16.96
N GLY A 144 -12.24 -4.35 15.95
CA GLY A 144 -13.10 -3.59 15.03
C GLY A 144 -12.61 -3.51 13.59
N ALA A 145 -11.47 -4.12 13.24
CA ALA A 145 -11.00 -4.11 11.86
C ALA A 145 -11.92 -4.96 10.96
N ASP A 146 -12.35 -4.41 9.83
CA ASP A 146 -13.05 -5.12 8.77
C ASP A 146 -12.11 -5.60 7.65
N MET A 147 -10.90 -5.01 7.58
CA MET A 147 -9.84 -5.39 6.67
C MET A 147 -8.46 -5.37 7.36
N VAL A 148 -7.52 -6.16 6.84
CA VAL A 148 -6.16 -6.20 7.35
C VAL A 148 -5.16 -6.17 6.19
N GLY A 149 -4.14 -5.31 6.29
CA GLY A 149 -3.02 -5.23 5.37
C GLY A 149 -1.76 -5.87 5.96
N ILE A 150 -1.01 -6.58 5.14
CA ILE A 150 0.23 -7.24 5.49
C ILE A 150 1.36 -6.61 4.66
N ALA A 151 2.31 -5.95 5.31
CA ALA A 151 3.42 -5.29 4.65
C ALA A 151 4.48 -6.32 4.22
N VAL A 152 4.21 -7.10 3.16
CA VAL A 152 5.17 -8.06 2.57
C VAL A 152 6.31 -7.30 1.90
N ASP A 153 5.99 -6.24 1.19
CA ASP A 153 6.83 -5.24 0.52
C ASP A 153 7.66 -5.79 -0.64
N ALA A 154 8.40 -6.88 -0.49
CA ALA A 154 9.29 -7.42 -1.51
C ALA A 154 8.61 -8.50 -2.38
N ALA A 155 8.96 -8.56 -3.65
CA ALA A 155 8.42 -9.52 -4.62
C ALA A 155 9.00 -10.92 -4.49
N THR A 156 10.23 -11.06 -3.97
CA THR A 156 10.91 -12.34 -3.83
C THR A 156 11.45 -12.55 -2.42
N GLN A 157 11.66 -13.81 -2.04
CA GLN A 157 12.28 -14.16 -0.77
C GLN A 157 13.70 -13.61 -0.66
N GLU A 158 14.43 -13.57 -1.76
CA GLU A 158 15.81 -13.06 -1.81
C GLU A 158 15.82 -11.56 -1.48
N LEU A 159 14.99 -10.76 -2.16
CA LEU A 159 14.87 -9.32 -1.90
C LEU A 159 14.35 -9.03 -0.49
N PHE A 160 13.40 -9.83 -0.01
CA PHE A 160 12.92 -9.74 1.35
C PHE A 160 14.05 -9.97 2.38
N ARG A 161 14.82 -11.06 2.21
CA ARG A 161 15.97 -11.35 3.09
C ARG A 161 17.03 -10.25 3.03
N LYS A 162 17.31 -9.74 1.83
CA LYS A 162 18.30 -8.68 1.59
C LYS A 162 17.94 -7.36 2.27
N PHE A 163 16.68 -6.91 2.17
CA PHE A 163 16.28 -5.56 2.56
C PHE A 163 15.41 -5.46 3.82
N ARG A 164 14.89 -6.59 4.33
CA ARG A 164 14.07 -6.64 5.55
C ARG A 164 14.54 -7.67 6.56
N GLY A 165 15.10 -8.76 6.07
CA GLY A 165 15.52 -9.91 6.87
C GLY A 165 16.98 -9.83 7.32
N GLU A 166 17.63 -10.96 7.23
CA GLU A 166 19.01 -11.14 7.72
C GLU A 166 20.06 -10.24 7.05
N GLY A 167 19.86 -9.86 5.78
CA GLY A 167 20.78 -9.00 5.04
C GLY A 167 20.94 -7.58 5.63
N VAL A 168 19.98 -7.16 6.42
CA VAL A 168 20.03 -5.88 7.17
C VAL A 168 19.96 -6.11 8.69
N ASN A 169 20.29 -7.30 9.16
CA ASN A 169 20.11 -7.70 10.57
C ASN A 169 18.67 -7.48 11.10
N GLY A 170 17.68 -7.57 10.21
CA GLY A 170 16.28 -7.37 10.52
C GLY A 170 15.62 -8.64 11.10
N PRO A 171 14.56 -8.49 11.92
CA PRO A 171 13.88 -9.61 12.57
C PRO A 171 12.87 -10.34 11.68
N HIS A 172 12.64 -9.85 10.47
CA HIS A 172 11.55 -10.32 9.61
C HIS A 172 11.89 -11.66 8.95
N LYS A 173 10.89 -12.54 8.83
CA LYS A 173 11.01 -13.88 8.24
C LYS A 173 9.96 -14.04 7.14
N TRP A 174 10.38 -14.37 5.92
CA TRP A 174 9.51 -14.53 4.75
C TRP A 174 8.34 -15.49 4.99
N ASP A 175 8.62 -16.70 5.50
CA ASP A 175 7.60 -17.72 5.71
C ASP A 175 6.55 -17.29 6.75
N GLN A 176 6.99 -16.56 7.80
CA GLN A 176 6.08 -16.01 8.80
C GLN A 176 5.10 -14.98 8.18
N TYR A 177 5.57 -14.18 7.21
CA TYR A 177 4.74 -13.20 6.53
C TYR A 177 3.64 -13.88 5.72
N TRP A 178 3.99 -14.88 4.93
CA TRP A 178 3.01 -15.62 4.12
C TRP A 178 2.04 -16.42 4.97
N LYS A 179 2.51 -17.00 6.06
CA LYS A 179 1.62 -17.67 7.01
C LYS A 179 0.59 -16.71 7.63
N VAL A 180 0.98 -15.47 7.91
CA VAL A 180 0.04 -14.44 8.39
C VAL A 180 -0.92 -14.01 7.28
N VAL A 181 -0.50 -13.97 6.01
CA VAL A 181 -1.41 -13.73 4.88
C VAL A 181 -2.49 -14.83 4.82
N GLU A 182 -2.13 -16.11 4.91
CA GLU A 182 -3.05 -17.23 4.94
C GLU A 182 -4.04 -17.11 6.11
N TRP A 183 -3.57 -16.92 7.32
CA TRP A 183 -4.43 -16.71 8.50
C TRP A 183 -5.35 -15.51 8.34
N SER A 184 -4.87 -14.43 7.73
CA SER A 184 -5.67 -13.22 7.51
C SER A 184 -6.78 -13.45 6.50
N ALA A 185 -6.50 -14.14 5.38
CA ALA A 185 -7.51 -14.52 4.41
C ALA A 185 -8.57 -15.45 5.01
N GLU A 186 -8.17 -16.41 5.86
CA GLU A 186 -9.10 -17.29 6.57
C GLU A 186 -9.97 -16.57 7.60
N CYS A 187 -9.38 -15.64 8.40
CA CYS A 187 -10.11 -14.94 9.46
C CYS A 187 -11.02 -13.83 8.94
N PHE A 188 -10.57 -13.07 7.94
CA PHE A 188 -11.31 -11.92 7.40
C PHE A 188 -12.19 -12.27 6.20
N GLY A 189 -11.84 -13.35 5.49
CA GLY A 189 -12.50 -13.76 4.24
C GLY A 189 -11.81 -13.19 3.00
N ARG A 190 -12.14 -13.79 1.83
CA ARG A 190 -11.55 -13.42 0.54
C ARG A 190 -11.75 -11.93 0.24
N GLY A 191 -10.67 -11.28 -0.18
CA GLY A 191 -10.64 -9.87 -0.53
C GLY A 191 -10.61 -8.89 0.66
N LYS A 192 -10.63 -9.39 1.91
CA LYS A 192 -10.53 -8.59 3.14
C LYS A 192 -9.14 -8.58 3.76
N ALA A 193 -8.27 -9.50 3.34
CA ALA A 193 -6.82 -9.42 3.55
C ALA A 193 -6.16 -8.73 2.37
N GLY A 194 -5.15 -7.90 2.61
CA GLY A 194 -4.37 -7.24 1.58
C GLY A 194 -2.87 -7.44 1.79
N ILE A 195 -2.12 -7.69 0.72
CA ILE A 195 -0.66 -7.63 0.75
C ILE A 195 -0.19 -6.28 0.20
N HIS A 196 0.74 -5.64 0.89
CA HIS A 196 1.40 -4.44 0.40
C HIS A 196 2.69 -4.85 -0.30
N LEU A 197 2.91 -4.35 -1.51
CA LEU A 197 4.14 -4.56 -2.29
C LEU A 197 4.71 -3.23 -2.74
N ILE A 198 6.04 -3.14 -2.73
CA ILE A 198 6.80 -1.98 -3.20
C ILE A 198 7.46 -2.36 -4.53
N VAL A 199 7.09 -1.66 -5.60
CA VAL A 199 7.74 -1.78 -6.91
C VAL A 199 9.03 -0.95 -6.90
N GLY A 200 10.14 -1.55 -7.35
CA GLY A 200 11.43 -0.87 -7.48
C GLY A 200 12.46 -1.23 -6.41
N LEU A 201 12.31 -2.38 -5.74
CA LEU A 201 13.31 -2.92 -4.82
C LEU A 201 14.38 -3.80 -5.52
N GLY A 202 14.32 -3.90 -6.87
CA GLY A 202 15.25 -4.67 -7.68
C GLY A 202 14.66 -5.93 -8.32
N GLU A 203 13.35 -6.13 -8.18
CA GLU A 203 12.59 -7.20 -8.84
C GLU A 203 12.33 -6.90 -10.31
N THR A 204 12.11 -7.96 -11.07
CA THR A 204 11.55 -7.89 -12.42
C THR A 204 10.02 -7.75 -12.38
N GLU A 205 9.41 -7.30 -13.48
CA GLU A 205 7.94 -7.25 -13.60
C GLU A 205 7.33 -8.66 -13.48
N LYS A 206 8.00 -9.67 -14.03
CA LYS A 206 7.60 -11.08 -13.91
C LYS A 206 7.53 -11.54 -12.45
N GLU A 207 8.54 -11.21 -11.65
CA GLU A 207 8.59 -11.61 -10.23
C GLU A 207 7.48 -10.94 -9.41
N ILE A 208 7.27 -9.63 -9.59
CA ILE A 208 6.24 -8.95 -8.82
C ILE A 208 4.82 -9.34 -9.28
N ILE A 209 4.61 -9.62 -10.55
CA ILE A 209 3.33 -10.13 -11.06
C ILE A 209 3.04 -11.55 -10.53
N ALA A 210 4.04 -12.40 -10.45
CA ALA A 210 3.90 -13.73 -9.85
C ALA A 210 3.49 -13.67 -8.36
N ILE A 211 4.05 -12.74 -7.59
CA ILE A 211 3.70 -12.59 -6.18
C ILE A 211 2.32 -11.94 -5.98
N ILE A 212 1.88 -11.07 -6.90
CA ILE A 212 0.51 -10.56 -6.95
C ILE A 212 -0.47 -11.70 -7.16
N GLN A 213 -0.19 -12.59 -8.12
CA GLN A 213 -1.02 -13.78 -8.36
C GLN A 213 -1.09 -14.70 -7.14
N LYS A 214 0.06 -14.96 -6.50
CA LYS A 214 0.10 -15.74 -5.25
C LYS A 214 -0.81 -15.13 -4.17
N GLY A 215 -0.80 -13.82 -4.02
CA GLY A 215 -1.69 -13.12 -3.09
C GLY A 215 -3.16 -13.36 -3.42
N GLU A 216 -3.55 -13.18 -4.69
CA GLU A 216 -4.92 -13.41 -5.16
C GLU A 216 -5.37 -14.86 -4.97
N ASP A 217 -4.51 -15.84 -5.25
CA ASP A 217 -4.82 -17.27 -5.07
C ASP A 217 -5.10 -17.60 -3.61
N LEU A 218 -4.40 -16.96 -2.66
CA LEU A 218 -4.65 -17.05 -1.23
C LEU A 218 -5.88 -16.24 -0.77
N GLY A 219 -6.52 -15.47 -1.66
CA GLY A 219 -7.66 -14.62 -1.34
C GLY A 219 -7.32 -13.25 -0.78
N ALA A 220 -6.06 -12.81 -0.91
CA ALA A 220 -5.59 -11.49 -0.51
C ALA A 220 -5.44 -10.57 -1.73
N LYS A 221 -5.96 -9.35 -1.64
CA LYS A 221 -5.78 -8.32 -2.68
C LYS A 221 -4.40 -7.67 -2.55
N THR A 222 -3.85 -7.20 -3.66
CA THR A 222 -2.56 -6.50 -3.65
C THR A 222 -2.75 -4.99 -3.68
N HIS A 223 -2.05 -4.30 -2.77
CA HIS A 223 -1.88 -2.84 -2.75
C HIS A 223 -0.45 -2.50 -3.14
N LEU A 224 -0.29 -1.69 -4.21
CA LEU A 224 1.02 -1.33 -4.75
C LEU A 224 1.49 0.03 -4.24
N PHE A 225 2.77 0.08 -3.94
CA PHE A 225 3.51 1.31 -3.65
C PHE A 225 4.71 1.40 -4.59
N SER A 226 5.01 2.60 -5.08
CA SER A 226 6.29 2.88 -5.73
C SER A 226 7.35 3.06 -4.66
N PHE A 227 8.50 2.42 -4.83
CA PHE A 227 9.66 2.71 -4.00
C PHE A 227 9.94 4.22 -3.99
N TYR A 228 10.28 4.75 -2.83
CA TYR A 228 10.77 6.11 -2.64
C TYR A 228 12.09 6.06 -1.87
N PRO A 229 13.15 6.69 -2.37
CA PRO A 229 14.47 6.72 -1.70
C PRO A 229 14.40 7.66 -0.49
N GLU A 230 14.05 7.10 0.66
CA GLU A 230 13.91 7.87 1.90
C GLU A 230 15.27 8.36 2.37
N GLY A 231 15.38 9.66 2.67
CA GLY A 231 16.61 10.27 3.17
C GLY A 231 17.15 9.55 4.41
N GLY A 232 18.47 9.40 4.51
CA GLY A 232 19.14 8.71 5.61
C GLY A 232 18.95 7.19 5.66
N SER A 233 18.11 6.59 4.80
CA SER A 233 17.98 5.14 4.69
C SER A 233 19.14 4.52 3.88
N SER A 234 19.39 3.22 4.04
CA SER A 234 20.45 2.54 3.26
C SER A 234 20.20 2.51 1.76
N MET A 235 18.97 2.77 1.33
CA MET A 235 18.57 2.86 -0.08
C MET A 235 18.28 4.30 -0.55
N SER A 236 18.73 5.31 0.18
CA SER A 236 18.52 6.74 -0.13
C SER A 236 19.06 7.18 -1.50
N ASN A 237 20.07 6.48 -2.02
CA ASN A 237 20.67 6.75 -3.34
C ASN A 237 20.10 5.88 -4.48
N TRP A 238 19.09 5.05 -4.19
CA TRP A 238 18.45 4.22 -5.20
C TRP A 238 17.47 5.04 -6.04
N LYS A 239 17.26 4.62 -7.28
CA LYS A 239 16.27 5.25 -8.16
C LYS A 239 14.89 4.66 -7.90
N GLN A 240 13.88 5.49 -8.06
CA GLN A 240 12.49 5.00 -8.15
C GLN A 240 12.33 4.12 -9.40
N PRO A 241 11.34 3.21 -9.43
CA PRO A 241 11.02 2.46 -10.65
C PRO A 241 10.64 3.42 -11.78
N SER A 242 10.93 3.05 -13.02
CA SER A 242 10.47 3.83 -14.18
C SER A 242 8.93 3.92 -14.18
N TYR A 243 8.39 4.96 -14.80
CA TYR A 243 6.94 5.07 -14.98
C TYR A 243 6.40 3.89 -15.78
N GLY A 244 7.12 3.44 -16.82
CA GLY A 244 6.73 2.31 -17.65
C GLY A 244 6.59 1.02 -16.83
N GLN A 245 7.63 0.65 -16.09
CA GLN A 245 7.60 -0.49 -15.17
C GLN A 245 6.41 -0.39 -14.21
N TYR A 246 6.25 0.76 -13.55
CA TYR A 246 5.19 0.92 -12.56
C TYR A 246 3.80 0.80 -13.19
N ARG A 247 3.56 1.38 -14.38
CA ARG A 247 2.29 1.29 -15.11
C ARG A 247 1.93 -0.12 -15.52
N ARG A 248 2.89 -0.86 -16.08
CA ARG A 248 2.66 -2.25 -16.48
C ARG A 248 2.29 -3.12 -15.29
N VAL A 249 2.98 -2.95 -14.16
CA VAL A 249 2.65 -3.67 -12.91
C VAL A 249 1.29 -3.23 -12.33
N GLN A 250 0.94 -1.93 -12.38
CA GLN A 250 -0.39 -1.46 -11.94
C GLN A 250 -1.52 -2.10 -12.74
N LEU A 251 -1.38 -2.13 -14.07
CA LEU A 251 -2.38 -2.72 -14.95
C LEU A 251 -2.50 -4.24 -14.70
N ALA A 252 -1.38 -4.95 -14.64
CA ALA A 252 -1.37 -6.37 -14.32
C ALA A 252 -2.02 -6.66 -12.95
N ARG A 253 -1.69 -5.89 -11.91
CA ARG A 253 -2.31 -6.01 -10.59
C ARG A 253 -3.82 -5.82 -10.65
N TYR A 254 -4.31 -4.83 -11.39
CA TYR A 254 -5.75 -4.59 -11.53
C TYR A 254 -6.44 -5.78 -12.21
N LEU A 255 -5.90 -6.24 -13.33
CA LEU A 255 -6.43 -7.38 -14.08
C LEU A 255 -6.49 -8.66 -13.23
N ILE A 256 -5.44 -8.94 -12.46
CA ILE A 256 -5.40 -10.10 -11.55
C ILE A 256 -6.39 -9.93 -10.39
N ASN A 257 -6.35 -8.80 -9.69
CA ASN A 257 -7.22 -8.56 -8.53
C ASN A 257 -8.72 -8.51 -8.90
N SER A 258 -9.04 -8.18 -10.16
CA SER A 258 -10.41 -8.17 -10.68
C SER A 258 -10.83 -9.51 -11.31
N GLY A 259 -9.91 -10.48 -11.35
CA GLY A 259 -10.17 -11.79 -11.97
C GLY A 259 -10.32 -11.75 -13.49
N ILE A 260 -9.85 -10.68 -14.14
CA ILE A 260 -9.93 -10.52 -15.62
C ILE A 260 -8.88 -11.37 -16.29
N GLN A 261 -7.66 -11.42 -15.73
CA GLN A 261 -6.55 -12.22 -16.24
C GLN A 261 -5.78 -12.84 -15.08
N ARG A 262 -4.98 -13.85 -15.39
CA ARG A 262 -4.01 -14.46 -14.48
C ARG A 262 -2.58 -14.14 -14.93
N ALA A 263 -1.62 -14.26 -14.03
CA ALA A 263 -0.21 -14.04 -14.34
C ALA A 263 0.32 -15.01 -15.43
N GLU A 264 -0.24 -16.22 -15.47
CA GLU A 264 0.12 -17.27 -16.45
C GLU A 264 -0.27 -16.90 -17.89
N ASP A 265 -1.25 -16.01 -18.04
CA ASP A 265 -1.74 -15.54 -19.35
C ASP A 265 -0.87 -14.42 -19.93
N MET A 266 0.06 -13.86 -19.13
CA MET A 266 0.90 -12.73 -19.51
C MET A 266 2.25 -13.20 -20.07
N LYS A 267 2.78 -12.47 -21.07
CA LYS A 267 4.09 -12.79 -21.66
C LYS A 267 5.15 -11.79 -21.23
N PHE A 268 6.33 -12.32 -21.02
CA PHE A 268 7.50 -11.55 -20.57
C PHE A 268 8.66 -11.77 -21.54
N ASN A 269 9.48 -10.73 -21.71
CA ASN A 269 10.74 -10.87 -22.43
C ASN A 269 11.83 -11.50 -21.54
N ASP A 270 13.04 -11.69 -22.12
CA ASP A 270 14.18 -12.32 -21.43
C ASP A 270 14.66 -11.49 -20.20
N MET A 271 14.35 -10.21 -20.15
CA MET A 271 14.65 -9.33 -19.00
C MET A 271 13.56 -9.39 -17.92
N GLY A 272 12.49 -10.15 -18.15
CA GLY A 272 11.36 -10.26 -17.21
C GLY A 272 10.41 -9.06 -17.26
N GLU A 273 10.46 -8.23 -18.29
CA GLU A 273 9.52 -7.14 -18.51
C GLU A 273 8.24 -7.65 -19.17
N LEU A 274 7.11 -7.16 -18.77
CA LEU A 274 5.80 -7.52 -19.31
C LEU A 274 5.62 -6.90 -20.71
N VAL A 275 5.49 -7.74 -21.73
CA VAL A 275 5.37 -7.31 -23.13
C VAL A 275 3.98 -7.54 -23.72
N GLU A 276 3.17 -8.44 -23.13
CA GLU A 276 1.83 -8.75 -23.62
C GLU A 276 0.93 -9.18 -22.47
N TYR A 277 -0.26 -8.60 -22.42
CA TYR A 277 -1.38 -9.09 -21.62
C TYR A 277 -2.13 -10.16 -22.43
N ALA A 278 -2.92 -11.05 -21.79
CA ALA A 278 -3.64 -12.10 -22.50
C ALA A 278 -4.38 -11.58 -23.73
N GLY A 279 -4.10 -12.19 -24.87
CA GLY A 279 -4.73 -11.88 -26.15
C GLY A 279 -5.91 -12.80 -26.48
N GLU A 280 -6.41 -12.72 -27.72
CA GLU A 280 -7.61 -13.40 -28.23
C GLU A 280 -7.56 -14.92 -28.17
N ASP A 281 -6.39 -15.55 -28.03
CA ASP A 281 -6.18 -17.01 -28.12
C ASP A 281 -6.17 -17.74 -26.75
N THR A 282 -6.54 -17.09 -25.64
CA THR A 282 -6.55 -17.75 -24.33
C THR A 282 -7.77 -18.70 -24.22
N PRO A 283 -7.56 -20.02 -23.97
CA PRO A 283 -8.66 -20.98 -23.93
C PRO A 283 -9.71 -20.60 -22.89
N ALA A 284 -10.98 -20.74 -23.25
CA ALA A 284 -12.16 -20.49 -22.43
C ALA A 284 -12.19 -21.37 -21.16
N GLY A 285 -11.44 -20.99 -20.15
CA GLY A 285 -11.41 -21.62 -18.82
C GLY A 285 -11.74 -20.65 -17.68
N ALA A 286 -11.79 -19.35 -17.93
CA ALA A 286 -12.19 -18.31 -16.96
C ALA A 286 -13.73 -18.14 -17.02
N SER A 287 -14.47 -19.06 -16.43
CA SER A 287 -15.90 -19.29 -16.62
C SER A 287 -16.83 -18.39 -15.79
N HIS A 288 -16.48 -17.14 -15.47
CA HIS A 288 -17.38 -16.26 -14.73
C HIS A 288 -17.50 -14.81 -15.26
N LEU A 289 -16.95 -14.52 -16.44
CA LEU A 289 -17.12 -13.20 -17.07
C LEU A 289 -17.95 -13.35 -18.37
N PRO A 290 -18.78 -12.36 -18.71
CA PRO A 290 -19.52 -12.37 -19.98
C PRO A 290 -18.52 -12.46 -21.14
N SER A 291 -18.80 -13.34 -22.09
CA SER A 291 -18.03 -13.58 -23.30
C SER A 291 -17.84 -12.27 -24.08
N GLY A 292 -16.66 -11.65 -23.96
CA GLY A 292 -16.26 -10.47 -24.71
C GLY A 292 -14.77 -10.57 -25.04
N ASP A 293 -14.37 -9.93 -26.13
CA ASP A 293 -13.00 -9.84 -26.59
C ASP A 293 -12.05 -9.38 -25.47
N LEU A 294 -11.08 -10.21 -25.05
CA LEU A 294 -10.16 -9.93 -23.94
C LEU A 294 -9.26 -8.73 -24.23
N SER A 295 -8.89 -8.50 -25.49
CA SER A 295 -8.12 -7.30 -25.89
C SER A 295 -8.96 -6.04 -25.66
N SER A 296 -10.26 -6.10 -25.95
CA SER A 296 -11.19 -5.02 -25.67
C SER A 296 -11.38 -4.76 -24.16
N ASN A 297 -11.19 -5.76 -23.31
CA ASN A 297 -11.28 -5.59 -21.86
C ASN A 297 -10.07 -4.89 -21.28
N VAL A 298 -8.83 -5.20 -21.73
CA VAL A 298 -7.62 -4.48 -21.31
C VAL A 298 -7.70 -3.02 -21.71
N GLU A 299 -8.11 -2.73 -22.94
CA GLU A 299 -8.28 -1.38 -23.45
C GLU A 299 -9.31 -0.59 -22.64
N LYS A 300 -10.47 -1.17 -22.34
CA LYS A 300 -11.49 -0.55 -21.48
C LYS A 300 -10.96 -0.26 -20.07
N VAL A 301 -10.15 -1.15 -19.51
CA VAL A 301 -9.50 -0.93 -18.21
C VAL A 301 -8.52 0.25 -18.27
N ILE A 302 -7.75 0.37 -19.35
CA ILE A 302 -6.85 1.53 -19.56
C ILE A 302 -7.68 2.82 -19.68
N GLU A 303 -8.72 2.81 -20.48
CA GLU A 303 -9.62 3.96 -20.69
C GLU A 303 -10.34 4.39 -19.42
N SER A 304 -10.77 3.44 -18.59
CA SER A 304 -11.43 3.75 -17.32
C SER A 304 -10.49 4.48 -16.33
N GLY A 305 -9.18 4.27 -16.43
CA GLY A 305 -8.20 4.82 -15.52
C GLY A 305 -8.14 4.17 -14.14
N GLU A 306 -9.07 3.28 -13.80
CA GLU A 306 -9.19 2.66 -12.46
C GLU A 306 -7.94 1.86 -12.06
N ALA A 307 -7.29 1.20 -13.03
CA ALA A 307 -6.07 0.44 -12.78
C ALA A 307 -4.92 1.31 -12.21
N PHE A 308 -4.93 2.60 -12.52
CA PHE A 308 -3.88 3.56 -12.17
C PHE A 308 -4.20 4.38 -10.92
N MET A 309 -5.38 4.20 -10.36
CA MET A 309 -5.72 4.77 -9.07
C MET A 309 -4.96 4.08 -7.93
N THR A 310 -4.86 4.77 -6.80
CA THR A 310 -4.30 4.18 -5.58
C THR A 310 -5.07 2.91 -5.25
N SER A 311 -4.36 1.79 -5.14
CA SER A 311 -4.91 0.55 -4.64
C SER A 311 -4.95 0.58 -3.12
N GLY A 312 -6.13 0.48 -2.53
CA GLY A 312 -6.31 0.61 -1.08
C GLY A 312 -7.60 -0.05 -0.61
N CYS A 313 -7.81 -0.03 0.71
CA CYS A 313 -9.03 -0.56 1.31
C CYS A 313 -10.24 0.30 0.94
N ALA A 314 -11.37 -0.36 0.66
CA ALA A 314 -12.61 0.29 0.26
C ALA A 314 -13.32 0.99 1.43
N GLY A 315 -14.11 2.01 1.12
CA GLY A 315 -15.09 2.63 2.00
C GLY A 315 -16.42 1.87 2.06
N HIS A 316 -17.43 2.47 2.68
CA HIS A 316 -18.79 1.90 2.75
C HIS A 316 -19.46 1.71 1.39
N ASP A 317 -19.10 2.54 0.42
CA ASP A 317 -19.61 2.50 -0.96
C ASP A 317 -18.90 1.48 -1.86
N GLY A 318 -17.91 0.74 -1.31
CA GLY A 318 -17.09 -0.19 -2.07
C GLY A 318 -15.98 0.47 -2.89
N VAL A 319 -15.92 1.81 -2.94
CA VAL A 319 -14.85 2.56 -3.61
C VAL A 319 -13.62 2.66 -2.70
N VAL A 320 -12.43 2.72 -3.29
CA VAL A 320 -11.18 2.86 -2.52
C VAL A 320 -11.22 4.13 -1.67
N ALA A 321 -11.21 3.98 -0.36
CA ALA A 321 -11.13 5.08 0.60
C ALA A 321 -9.68 5.39 0.97
N CYS A 322 -8.80 4.38 1.09
CA CYS A 322 -7.39 4.58 1.42
C CYS A 322 -6.60 5.11 0.19
N ASN A 323 -6.85 6.37 -0.17
CA ASN A 323 -6.34 6.98 -1.39
C ASN A 323 -5.07 7.83 -1.21
N ARG A 324 -4.65 8.15 -0.01
CA ARG A 324 -3.46 8.96 0.39
C ARG A 324 -2.80 9.75 -0.76
N PRO A 325 -3.34 10.96 -1.10
CA PRO A 325 -2.84 11.76 -2.21
C PRO A 325 -1.34 12.08 -2.06
N TYR A 326 -0.59 11.93 -3.16
CA TYR A 326 0.83 12.26 -3.24
C TYR A 326 1.73 11.57 -2.19
N GLY A 327 1.39 10.37 -1.74
CA GLY A 327 2.18 9.63 -0.74
C GLY A 327 3.66 9.52 -1.12
N ASN A 328 3.94 9.00 -2.34
CA ASN A 328 5.30 8.79 -2.84
C ASN A 328 5.66 9.74 -4.00
N GLU A 329 4.86 10.78 -4.24
CA GLU A 329 5.00 11.67 -5.39
C GLU A 329 5.07 13.13 -4.97
N ARG A 330 5.68 13.94 -5.83
CA ARG A 330 5.61 15.40 -5.74
C ARG A 330 4.52 15.90 -6.70
N PRO A 331 3.70 16.90 -6.29
CA PRO A 331 2.67 17.47 -7.18
C PRO A 331 3.22 18.02 -8.52
N SER A 332 4.51 18.34 -8.57
CA SER A 332 5.20 18.84 -9.78
C SER A 332 5.69 17.72 -10.72
N ARG A 333 5.49 16.46 -10.38
CA ARG A 333 5.89 15.30 -11.18
C ARG A 333 4.66 14.53 -11.65
N PRO A 334 4.75 13.69 -12.69
CA PRO A 334 3.69 12.79 -13.05
C PRO A 334 3.31 11.89 -11.87
N ILE A 335 2.02 11.65 -11.70
CA ILE A 335 1.47 10.89 -10.57
C ILE A 335 1.52 9.40 -10.93
N ARG A 336 2.14 8.55 -10.10
CA ARG A 336 2.09 7.09 -10.26
C ARG A 336 0.78 6.51 -9.74
N ASN A 337 0.30 6.99 -8.59
CA ASN A 337 -0.96 6.54 -7.98
C ASN A 337 -1.93 7.71 -7.92
N PHE A 338 -2.94 7.70 -8.77
CA PHE A 338 -3.97 8.73 -8.75
C PHE A 338 -4.89 8.52 -7.53
N ALA A 339 -5.06 9.57 -6.74
CA ALA A 339 -5.99 9.56 -5.60
C ALA A 339 -7.46 9.78 -6.04
N PHE A 340 -7.68 9.97 -7.32
CA PHE A 340 -8.93 10.32 -8.00
C PHE A 340 -8.95 9.63 -9.36
N LEU A 341 -10.07 9.63 -10.03
CA LEU A 341 -10.19 9.09 -11.38
C LEU A 341 -9.37 9.96 -12.36
N PRO A 342 -8.38 9.37 -13.08
CA PRO A 342 -7.55 10.11 -14.03
C PRO A 342 -8.37 10.78 -15.14
N GLU A 343 -7.97 11.98 -15.53
CA GLU A 343 -8.53 12.68 -16.67
C GLU A 343 -7.95 12.14 -17.99
N LYS A 344 -8.59 12.50 -19.11
CA LYS A 344 -8.13 12.05 -20.44
C LYS A 344 -6.65 12.34 -20.69
N SER A 345 -6.16 13.52 -20.33
CA SER A 345 -4.74 13.89 -20.46
C SER A 345 -3.80 13.04 -19.62
N ASP A 346 -4.27 12.60 -18.45
CA ASP A 346 -3.53 11.65 -17.60
C ASP A 346 -3.46 10.28 -18.28
N ILE A 347 -4.58 9.81 -18.84
CA ILE A 347 -4.64 8.53 -19.57
C ILE A 347 -3.76 8.55 -20.82
N ASP A 348 -3.74 9.65 -21.57
CA ASP A 348 -2.85 9.80 -22.72
C ASP A 348 -1.36 9.71 -22.32
N SER A 349 -1.02 10.25 -21.14
CA SER A 349 0.32 10.13 -20.56
C SER A 349 0.61 8.69 -20.09
N VAL A 350 -0.36 8.04 -19.44
CA VAL A 350 -0.26 6.63 -19.01
C VAL A 350 -0.02 5.71 -20.21
N ARG A 351 -0.71 5.90 -21.33
CA ARG A 351 -0.51 5.12 -22.57
C ARG A 351 0.93 5.19 -23.08
N LYS A 352 1.52 6.40 -23.09
CA LYS A 352 2.92 6.60 -23.46
C LYS A 352 3.88 5.89 -22.48
N GLN A 353 3.56 5.94 -21.18
CA GLN A 353 4.35 5.26 -20.15
C GLN A 353 4.28 3.74 -20.28
N LEU A 354 3.11 3.16 -20.57
CA LEU A 354 2.94 1.70 -20.69
C LEU A 354 3.87 1.08 -21.74
N VAL A 355 4.16 1.79 -22.83
CA VAL A 355 5.02 1.32 -23.93
C VAL A 355 6.48 1.79 -23.81
N ASP A 356 6.82 2.52 -22.73
CA ASP A 356 8.19 2.95 -22.47
C ASP A 356 8.97 1.89 -21.67
N TYR A 357 9.86 1.17 -22.35
CA TYR A 357 10.82 0.24 -21.76
C TYR A 357 12.21 0.84 -21.55
N SER A 358 12.46 2.04 -22.09
CA SER A 358 13.77 2.70 -22.01
C SER A 358 13.96 3.53 -20.75
N GLY A 359 12.87 3.94 -20.09
CA GLY A 359 12.86 4.96 -19.05
C GLY A 359 13.11 6.38 -19.57
N ASP A 360 13.02 6.61 -20.88
CA ASP A 360 13.28 7.92 -21.50
C ASP A 360 12.19 8.95 -21.19
N PHE A 361 10.98 8.49 -20.86
CA PHE A 361 9.91 9.37 -20.39
C PHE A 361 10.35 10.20 -19.17
N GLU A 362 11.18 9.64 -18.29
CA GLU A 362 11.71 10.35 -17.12
C GLU A 362 12.76 11.41 -17.49
N ARG A 363 13.50 11.22 -18.57
CA ARG A 363 14.52 12.17 -19.05
C ARG A 363 13.90 13.39 -19.71
N SER A 364 12.64 13.29 -20.12
CA SER A 364 11.89 14.40 -20.75
C SER A 364 11.17 15.30 -19.75
N LEU A 365 11.25 15.01 -18.47
CA LEU A 365 10.64 15.73 -17.33
C LEU A 365 11.67 16.58 -16.58
#